data_3cc6801e73a4572b476c04854321a0bb
#
_entry.id   3cc6801e73a4572b476c04854321a0bb
#
_cell.length_a   1.000
_cell.length_b   1.000
_cell.length_c   1.000
_cell.angle_alpha   90.00
_cell.angle_beta   90.00
_cell.angle_gamma   90.00
#
_symmetry.space_group_name_H-M   'P 1'
#
loop_
_entity.id
_entity.type
_entity.pdbx_description
1 polymer ?
#
loop_
_entity_poly.entity_id
_entity_poly.type
_entity_poly.pdbx_seq_one_letter_code
_entity_poly.pdbx_strand_id
1 'polypeptide(L)'
;RPSAAGFKNTYNDIALFVSRFIRLNEFKKKELSDSLKIANIAMSPELFTARAMVKSAGIMLLSVPFFFFLPILGILLVALGILTYFQEKNKVDSCIKEKRRQIEFDLPRLVYAISQEIQMTHDVISILERHKDNFSRYLNEEIEITIADMRTGNYEAAITRFEGRIGSTNLSEVCRGFIQM
;
A
#
# COMPACT_ATOMS: atom_id res chain seq x y z
N ARG A 1 -22.08 -3.57 29.44
CA ARG A 1 -20.86 -3.99 28.72
C ARG A 1 -20.52 -2.89 27.73
N PRO A 2 -19.37 -2.19 27.82
CA PRO A 2 -18.99 -1.22 26.81
C PRO A 2 -18.80 -1.96 25.49
N SER A 3 -19.54 -1.55 24.45
CA SER A 3 -19.49 -2.18 23.13
C SER A 3 -18.13 -1.92 22.49
N ALA A 4 -17.58 -2.92 21.82
CA ALA A 4 -16.29 -2.81 21.08
C ALA A 4 -16.30 -1.66 20.05
N ALA A 5 -17.48 -1.20 19.63
CA ALA A 5 -17.69 -0.04 18.77
C ALA A 5 -17.33 1.30 19.46
N GLY A 6 -17.65 1.45 20.76
CA GLY A 6 -17.29 2.67 21.51
C GLY A 6 -15.77 2.82 21.68
N PHE A 7 -15.07 1.73 21.94
CA PHE A 7 -13.61 1.74 22.10
C PHE A 7 -12.87 2.11 20.80
N LYS A 8 -13.36 1.63 19.64
CA LYS A 8 -12.81 1.99 18.32
C LYS A 8 -12.99 3.47 17.99
N ASN A 9 -14.13 4.07 18.37
CA ASN A 9 -14.38 5.49 18.12
C ASN A 9 -13.45 6.36 19.00
N THR A 10 -13.36 6.07 20.29
CA THR A 10 -12.48 6.82 21.21
C THR A 10 -11.00 6.71 20.80
N TYR A 11 -10.56 5.52 20.38
CA TYR A 11 -9.21 5.31 19.86
C TYR A 11 -8.92 6.15 18.60
N ASN A 12 -9.88 6.21 17.66
CA ASN A 12 -9.75 7.03 16.47
C ASN A 12 -9.73 8.53 16.77
N ASP A 13 -10.55 8.98 17.72
CA ASP A 13 -10.61 10.38 18.14
C ASP A 13 -9.30 10.83 18.81
N ILE A 14 -8.72 9.98 19.66
CA ILE A 14 -7.39 10.23 20.26
C ILE A 14 -6.31 10.25 19.19
N ALA A 15 -6.34 9.30 18.23
CA ALA A 15 -5.37 9.29 17.14
C ALA A 15 -5.48 10.54 16.24
N LEU A 16 -6.70 11.02 15.97
CA LEU A 16 -6.94 12.27 15.25
C LEU A 16 -6.44 13.51 16.03
N PHE A 17 -6.64 13.52 17.34
CA PHE A 17 -6.12 14.60 18.18
C PHE A 17 -4.59 14.62 18.19
N VAL A 18 -3.97 13.46 18.38
CA VAL A 18 -2.50 13.32 18.40
C VAL A 18 -1.90 13.63 17.02
N SER A 19 -2.57 13.29 15.92
CA SER A 19 -2.08 13.56 14.56
C SER A 19 -1.89 15.07 14.29
N ARG A 20 -2.63 15.95 14.97
CA ARG A 20 -2.48 17.40 14.87
C ARG A 20 -1.18 17.93 15.47
N PHE A 21 -0.62 17.20 16.43
CA PHE A 21 0.64 17.57 17.10
C PHE A 21 1.87 16.95 16.45
N ILE A 22 1.68 15.94 15.59
CA ILE A 22 2.78 15.26 14.91
C ILE A 22 3.22 16.09 13.71
N ARG A 23 4.39 16.72 13.84
CA ARG A 23 5.09 17.37 12.72
C ARG A 23 6.06 16.36 12.12
N LEU A 24 5.67 15.73 11.03
CA LEU A 24 6.60 14.91 10.24
C LEU A 24 7.50 15.83 9.41
N ASN A 25 8.77 15.45 9.30
CA ASN A 25 9.68 16.11 8.35
C ASN A 25 9.13 15.89 6.92
N GLU A 26 9.18 16.93 6.07
CA GLU A 26 8.65 16.91 4.70
C GLU A 26 9.11 15.69 3.89
N PHE A 27 10.38 15.30 4.05
CA PHE A 27 10.93 14.12 3.41
C PHE A 27 10.22 12.82 3.85
N LYS A 28 10.09 12.61 5.18
CA LYS A 28 9.40 11.43 5.73
C LYS A 28 7.90 11.42 5.44
N LYS A 29 7.28 12.60 5.41
CA LYS A 29 5.87 12.75 5.04
C LYS A 29 5.63 12.31 3.61
N LYS A 30 6.48 12.74 2.67
CA LYS A 30 6.39 12.37 1.26
C LYS A 30 6.62 10.87 1.07
N GLU A 31 7.70 10.34 1.62
CA GLU A 31 8.03 8.90 1.57
C GLU A 31 6.89 8.03 2.10
N LEU A 32 6.34 8.38 3.26
CA LEU A 32 5.23 7.64 3.87
C LEU A 32 3.93 7.82 3.08
N SER A 33 3.67 9.00 2.52
CA SER A 33 2.52 9.25 1.64
C SER A 33 2.57 8.37 0.39
N ASP A 34 3.73 8.28 -0.25
CA ASP A 34 3.91 7.48 -1.45
C ASP A 34 3.77 5.98 -1.11
N SER A 35 4.35 5.56 0.01
CA SER A 35 4.21 4.19 0.52
C SER A 35 2.75 3.80 0.82
N LEU A 36 1.99 4.70 1.46
CA LEU A 36 0.56 4.48 1.75
C LEU A 36 -0.29 4.44 0.49
N LYS A 37 0.01 5.26 -0.51
CA LYS A 37 -0.65 5.22 -1.83
C LYS A 37 -0.38 3.90 -2.54
N ILE A 38 0.87 3.44 -2.58
CA ILE A 38 1.26 2.15 -3.18
C ILE A 38 0.54 0.99 -2.47
N ALA A 39 0.42 1.06 -1.13
CA ALA A 39 -0.29 0.06 -0.34
C ALA A 39 -1.83 0.16 -0.45
N ASN A 40 -2.36 1.12 -1.22
CA ASN A 40 -3.79 1.41 -1.36
C ASN A 40 -4.49 1.66 0.00
N ILE A 41 -3.78 2.32 0.91
CA ILE A 41 -4.30 2.70 2.23
C ILE A 41 -4.72 4.17 2.18
N ALA A 42 -6.02 4.42 2.19
CA ALA A 42 -6.61 5.77 2.16
C ALA A 42 -6.49 6.44 3.55
N MET A 43 -5.27 6.79 3.94
CA MET A 43 -5.00 7.40 5.25
C MET A 43 -3.86 8.41 5.14
N SER A 44 -3.94 9.53 5.90
CA SER A 44 -2.83 10.50 5.93
C SER A 44 -1.61 9.93 6.67
N PRO A 45 -0.38 10.30 6.28
CA PRO A 45 0.85 9.89 6.95
C PRO A 45 0.86 10.23 8.45
N GLU A 46 0.32 11.39 8.80
CA GLU A 46 0.22 11.85 10.18
C GLU A 46 -0.73 10.95 11.00
N LEU A 47 -1.88 10.59 10.43
CA LEU A 47 -2.85 9.74 11.10
C LEU A 47 -2.33 8.31 11.26
N PHE A 48 -1.61 7.79 10.28
CA PHE A 48 -0.97 6.48 10.37
C PHE A 48 0.07 6.44 11.50
N THR A 49 0.94 7.45 11.56
CA THR A 49 1.96 7.58 12.62
C THR A 49 1.30 7.79 13.99
N ALA A 50 0.23 8.61 14.07
CA ALA A 50 -0.52 8.83 15.29
C ALA A 50 -1.15 7.54 15.82
N ARG A 51 -1.73 6.72 14.97
CA ARG A 51 -2.30 5.41 15.36
C ARG A 51 -1.25 4.48 15.94
N ALA A 52 -0.08 4.39 15.30
CA ALA A 52 1.03 3.58 15.80
C ALA A 52 1.50 4.07 17.19
N MET A 53 1.63 5.41 17.36
CA MET A 53 2.00 6.02 18.64
C MET A 53 0.95 5.81 19.73
N VAL A 54 -0.32 6.04 19.44
CA VAL A 54 -1.40 5.87 20.44
C VAL A 54 -1.50 4.41 20.89
N LYS A 55 -1.33 3.46 19.97
CA LYS A 55 -1.36 2.03 20.29
C LYS A 55 -0.18 1.62 21.18
N SER A 56 1.03 2.06 20.87
CA SER A 56 2.24 1.78 21.67
C SER A 56 2.20 2.51 23.01
N ALA A 57 1.75 3.78 23.04
CA ALA A 57 1.60 4.56 24.26
C ALA A 57 0.55 3.93 25.22
N GLY A 58 -0.55 3.39 24.68
CA GLY A 58 -1.55 2.69 25.48
C GLY A 58 -0.99 1.47 26.20
N ILE A 59 -0.16 0.69 25.51
CA ILE A 59 0.53 -0.47 26.11
C ILE A 59 1.54 -0.03 27.16
N MET A 60 2.31 1.04 26.89
CA MET A 60 3.26 1.59 27.84
C MET A 60 2.58 2.16 29.11
N LEU A 61 1.43 2.82 28.95
CA LEU A 61 0.66 3.38 30.08
C LEU A 61 0.14 2.26 31.01
N LEU A 62 -0.26 1.12 30.43
CA LEU A 62 -0.63 -0.05 31.19
C LEU A 62 0.54 -0.66 31.97
N SER A 63 1.78 -0.43 31.56
CA SER A 63 2.97 -0.95 32.25
C SER A 63 3.26 -0.23 33.58
N VAL A 64 2.79 1.03 33.76
CA VAL A 64 3.08 1.86 34.94
C VAL A 64 2.66 1.21 36.28
N PRO A 65 1.41 0.74 36.45
CA PRO A 65 1.01 0.08 37.71
C PRO A 65 1.75 -1.23 37.92
N PHE A 66 2.08 -1.96 36.87
CA PHE A 66 2.81 -3.24 36.96
C PHE A 66 4.27 -3.04 37.36
N PHE A 67 4.87 -1.89 37.04
CA PHE A 67 6.24 -1.58 37.45
C PHE A 67 6.39 -1.48 38.97
N PHE A 68 5.34 -1.03 39.68
CA PHE A 68 5.32 -0.96 41.14
C PHE A 68 5.13 -2.32 41.82
N PHE A 69 4.33 -3.23 41.25
CA PHE A 69 3.98 -4.51 41.86
C PHE A 69 4.90 -5.67 41.40
N LEU A 70 5.31 -5.65 40.13
CA LEU A 70 6.11 -6.72 39.50
C LEU A 70 7.04 -6.08 38.45
N PRO A 71 8.24 -5.63 38.86
CA PRO A 71 9.15 -4.87 37.97
C PRO A 71 9.55 -5.63 36.70
N ILE A 72 9.68 -6.96 36.78
CA ILE A 72 9.99 -7.80 35.61
C ILE A 72 8.86 -7.74 34.58
N LEU A 73 7.61 -7.77 35.02
CA LEU A 73 6.42 -7.70 34.14
C LEU A 73 6.30 -6.30 33.50
N GLY A 74 6.65 -5.24 34.25
CA GLY A 74 6.69 -3.87 33.75
C GLY A 74 7.69 -3.71 32.59
N ILE A 75 8.90 -4.24 32.72
CA ILE A 75 9.93 -4.23 31.67
C ILE A 75 9.46 -4.99 30.42
N LEU A 76 8.82 -6.14 30.60
CA LEU A 76 8.29 -6.94 29.50
C LEU A 76 7.18 -6.20 28.74
N LEU A 77 6.29 -5.50 29.43
CA LEU A 77 5.24 -4.69 28.82
C LEU A 77 5.81 -3.48 28.05
N VAL A 78 6.85 -2.83 28.55
CA VAL A 78 7.55 -1.76 27.81
C VAL A 78 8.16 -2.31 26.52
N ALA A 79 8.84 -3.45 26.59
CA ALA A 79 9.42 -4.10 25.41
C ALA A 79 8.35 -4.45 24.37
N LEU A 80 7.19 -4.96 24.79
CA LEU A 80 6.03 -5.22 23.93
C LEU A 80 5.49 -3.95 23.29
N GLY A 81 5.43 -2.82 24.01
CA GLY A 81 5.03 -1.53 23.47
C GLY A 81 5.95 -1.05 22.34
N ILE A 82 7.26 -1.18 22.51
CA ILE A 82 8.26 -0.85 21.50
C ILE A 82 8.12 -1.77 20.28
N LEU A 83 8.01 -3.07 20.50
CA LEU A 83 7.80 -4.05 19.42
C LEU A 83 6.54 -3.76 18.61
N THR A 84 5.44 -3.40 19.26
CA THR A 84 4.19 -3.07 18.58
C THR A 84 4.36 -1.84 17.68
N TYR A 85 5.10 -0.84 18.11
CA TYR A 85 5.39 0.34 17.29
C TYR A 85 6.16 -0.01 16.01
N PHE A 86 7.19 -0.84 16.13
CA PHE A 86 7.95 -1.29 14.96
C PHE A 86 7.14 -2.19 14.02
N GLN A 87 6.29 -3.07 14.58
CA GLN A 87 5.42 -3.93 13.77
C GLN A 87 4.43 -3.13 12.93
N GLU A 88 3.82 -2.07 13.47
CA GLU A 88 2.90 -1.23 12.69
C GLU A 88 3.61 -0.54 11.51
N LYS A 89 4.84 -0.06 11.70
CA LYS A 89 5.65 0.49 10.60
C LYS A 89 5.95 -0.53 9.52
N ASN A 90 6.37 -1.74 9.91
CA ASN A 90 6.75 -2.79 8.98
C ASN A 90 5.58 -3.37 8.18
N LYS A 91 4.33 -3.19 8.64
CA LYS A 91 3.13 -3.65 7.90
C LYS A 91 2.98 -3.01 6.54
N VAL A 92 3.26 -1.71 6.43
CA VAL A 92 3.19 -0.99 5.14
C VAL A 92 4.23 -1.53 4.18
N ASP A 93 5.46 -1.70 4.64
CA ASP A 93 6.54 -2.24 3.81
C ASP A 93 6.26 -3.67 3.35
N SER A 94 5.68 -4.49 4.24
CA SER A 94 5.27 -5.86 3.90
C SER A 94 4.14 -5.89 2.87
N CYS A 95 3.17 -4.98 2.99
CA CYS A 95 2.08 -4.85 2.03
C CYS A 95 2.59 -4.43 0.64
N ILE A 96 3.53 -3.48 0.58
CA ILE A 96 4.15 -3.04 -0.67
C ILE A 96 4.96 -4.18 -1.32
N LYS A 97 5.76 -4.90 -0.52
CA LYS A 97 6.54 -6.04 -1.01
C LYS A 97 5.63 -7.15 -1.57
N GLU A 98 4.54 -7.45 -0.89
CA GLU A 98 3.58 -8.46 -1.33
C GLU A 98 2.87 -8.02 -2.61
N LYS A 99 2.41 -6.75 -2.71
CA LYS A 99 1.83 -6.18 -3.93
C LYS A 99 2.81 -6.32 -5.10
N ARG A 100 4.07 -5.90 -4.91
CA ARG A 100 5.11 -5.99 -5.94
C ARG A 100 5.36 -7.43 -6.36
N ARG A 101 5.51 -8.34 -5.40
CA ARG A 101 5.75 -9.75 -5.65
C ARG A 101 4.64 -10.40 -6.48
N GLN A 102 3.37 -10.09 -6.18
CA GLN A 102 2.23 -10.63 -6.92
C GLN A 102 2.17 -10.07 -8.34
N ILE A 103 2.44 -8.78 -8.52
CA ILE A 103 2.53 -8.18 -9.85
C ILE A 103 3.67 -8.81 -10.65
N GLU A 104 4.87 -8.92 -10.08
CA GLU A 104 6.03 -9.52 -10.76
C GLU A 104 5.79 -10.99 -11.15
N PHE A 105 5.03 -11.74 -10.34
CA PHE A 105 4.66 -13.12 -10.64
C PHE A 105 3.72 -13.24 -11.84
N ASP A 106 2.75 -12.34 -11.95
CA ASP A 106 1.75 -12.38 -13.04
C ASP A 106 2.21 -11.66 -14.31
N LEU A 107 3.22 -10.80 -14.20
CA LEU A 107 3.70 -9.98 -15.31
C LEU A 107 4.10 -10.80 -16.56
N PRO A 108 4.85 -11.92 -16.46
CA PRO A 108 5.19 -12.74 -17.63
C PRO A 108 3.97 -13.28 -18.34
N ARG A 109 2.91 -13.63 -17.60
CA ARG A 109 1.65 -14.13 -18.17
C ARG A 109 0.92 -13.03 -18.92
N LEU A 110 0.89 -11.80 -18.36
CA LEU A 110 0.31 -10.65 -19.04
C LEU A 110 1.06 -10.36 -20.35
N VAL A 111 2.39 -10.29 -20.29
CA VAL A 111 3.24 -10.05 -21.46
C VAL A 111 3.01 -11.10 -22.54
N TYR A 112 2.93 -12.36 -22.15
CA TYR A 112 2.66 -13.47 -23.08
C TYR A 112 1.27 -13.36 -23.72
N ALA A 113 0.22 -13.08 -22.94
CA ALA A 113 -1.13 -12.90 -23.43
C ALA A 113 -1.22 -11.76 -24.45
N ILE A 114 -0.61 -10.61 -24.12
CA ILE A 114 -0.58 -9.47 -25.03
C ILE A 114 0.19 -9.79 -26.31
N SER A 115 1.38 -10.38 -26.22
CA SER A 115 2.21 -10.69 -27.40
C SER A 115 1.58 -11.69 -28.36
N GLN A 116 0.74 -12.59 -27.86
CA GLN A 116 0.01 -13.53 -28.70
C GLN A 116 -1.18 -12.87 -29.43
N GLU A 117 -1.95 -12.07 -28.73
CA GLU A 117 -3.19 -11.52 -29.27
C GLU A 117 -2.99 -10.22 -30.06
N ILE A 118 -1.93 -9.46 -29.81
CA ILE A 118 -1.69 -8.20 -30.51
C ILE A 118 -1.46 -8.38 -32.01
N GLN A 119 -0.88 -9.53 -32.39
CA GLN A 119 -0.69 -9.88 -33.81
C GLN A 119 -2.01 -10.13 -34.54
N MET A 120 -3.07 -10.46 -33.81
CA MET A 120 -4.37 -10.76 -34.38
C MET A 120 -5.33 -9.56 -34.35
N THR A 121 -5.34 -8.80 -33.27
CA THR A 121 -6.43 -7.84 -33.01
C THR A 121 -6.00 -6.38 -33.07
N HIS A 122 -4.72 -6.06 -32.91
CA HIS A 122 -4.15 -4.67 -32.84
C HIS A 122 -4.85 -3.74 -31.84
N ASP A 123 -5.73 -4.27 -30.99
CA ASP A 123 -6.49 -3.53 -29.99
C ASP A 123 -6.11 -3.97 -28.57
N VAL A 124 -5.16 -3.23 -27.99
CA VAL A 124 -4.64 -3.55 -26.65
C VAL A 124 -5.70 -3.41 -25.58
N ILE A 125 -6.68 -2.51 -25.74
CA ILE A 125 -7.75 -2.30 -24.75
C ILE A 125 -8.58 -3.58 -24.65
N SER A 126 -9.03 -4.12 -25.77
CA SER A 126 -9.81 -5.37 -25.82
C SER A 126 -9.04 -6.58 -25.27
N ILE A 127 -7.72 -6.63 -25.50
CA ILE A 127 -6.85 -7.69 -24.95
C ILE A 127 -6.78 -7.58 -23.43
N LEU A 128 -6.52 -6.40 -22.90
CA LEU A 128 -6.44 -6.15 -21.46
C LEU A 128 -7.78 -6.44 -20.75
N GLU A 129 -8.90 -6.03 -21.34
CA GLU A 129 -10.25 -6.31 -20.80
C GLU A 129 -10.56 -7.80 -20.73
N ARG A 130 -10.15 -8.57 -21.74
CA ARG A 130 -10.38 -10.02 -21.78
C ARG A 130 -9.60 -10.77 -20.73
N HIS A 131 -8.38 -10.32 -20.44
CA HIS A 131 -7.46 -11.05 -19.58
C HIS A 131 -7.38 -10.52 -18.15
N LYS A 132 -7.92 -9.33 -17.84
CA LYS A 132 -7.79 -8.67 -16.54
C LYS A 132 -8.13 -9.59 -15.36
N ASP A 133 -9.21 -10.36 -15.45
CA ASP A 133 -9.71 -11.21 -14.36
C ASP A 133 -8.86 -12.48 -14.12
N ASN A 134 -7.88 -12.74 -14.99
CA ASN A 134 -6.99 -13.90 -14.88
C ASN A 134 -5.73 -13.62 -14.03
N PHE A 135 -5.57 -12.39 -13.54
CA PHE A 135 -4.40 -11.94 -12.79
C PHE A 135 -4.72 -11.68 -11.32
N SER A 136 -3.67 -11.48 -10.53
CA SER A 136 -3.82 -11.09 -9.13
C SER A 136 -4.61 -9.77 -9.02
N ARG A 137 -5.30 -9.61 -7.90
CA ARG A 137 -6.07 -8.41 -7.63
C ARG A 137 -5.28 -7.11 -7.86
N TYR A 138 -4.02 -7.08 -7.45
CA TYR A 138 -3.19 -5.88 -7.58
C TYR A 138 -2.85 -5.54 -9.03
N LEU A 139 -2.56 -6.54 -9.85
CA LEU A 139 -2.31 -6.32 -11.28
C LEU A 139 -3.61 -5.94 -12.00
N ASN A 140 -4.73 -6.56 -11.65
CA ASN A 140 -6.04 -6.23 -12.18
C ASN A 140 -6.41 -4.76 -11.92
N GLU A 141 -6.25 -4.27 -10.68
CA GLU A 141 -6.48 -2.87 -10.33
C GLU A 141 -5.64 -1.91 -11.21
N GLU A 142 -4.37 -2.22 -11.46
CA GLU A 142 -3.50 -1.41 -12.34
C GLU A 142 -3.91 -1.47 -13.81
N ILE A 143 -4.36 -2.63 -14.28
CA ILE A 143 -4.88 -2.81 -15.65
C ILE A 143 -6.16 -1.99 -15.84
N GLU A 144 -7.10 -2.02 -14.90
CA GLU A 144 -8.35 -1.24 -14.96
C GLU A 144 -8.08 0.26 -15.04
N ILE A 145 -7.16 0.78 -14.22
CA ILE A 145 -6.73 2.17 -14.27
C ILE A 145 -6.14 2.50 -15.65
N THR A 146 -5.34 1.59 -16.21
CA THR A 146 -4.70 1.77 -17.52
C THR A 146 -5.71 1.79 -18.65
N ILE A 147 -6.70 0.89 -18.62
CA ILE A 147 -7.81 0.87 -19.59
C ILE A 147 -8.60 2.18 -19.52
N ALA A 148 -8.91 2.67 -18.33
CA ALA A 148 -9.60 3.94 -18.14
C ALA A 148 -8.78 5.12 -18.69
N ASP A 149 -7.48 5.14 -18.43
CA ASP A 149 -6.55 6.15 -18.96
C ASP A 149 -6.50 6.11 -20.51
N MET A 150 -6.46 4.93 -21.12
CA MET A 150 -6.45 4.75 -22.58
C MET A 150 -7.75 5.25 -23.24
N ARG A 151 -8.88 5.00 -22.59
CA ARG A 151 -10.20 5.44 -23.11
C ARG A 151 -10.41 6.95 -23.07
N THR A 152 -9.77 7.64 -22.13
CA THR A 152 -9.98 9.08 -21.90
C THR A 152 -8.98 9.98 -22.60
N GLY A 153 -7.89 9.45 -23.16
CA GLY A 153 -6.83 10.30 -23.65
C GLY A 153 -5.79 9.68 -24.56
N ASN A 154 -4.56 10.04 -24.32
CA ASN A 154 -3.42 9.64 -25.11
C ASN A 154 -2.97 8.23 -24.70
N TYR A 155 -3.05 7.30 -25.63
CA TYR A 155 -2.65 5.90 -25.50
C TYR A 155 -1.19 5.74 -25.02
N GLU A 156 -0.25 6.47 -25.63
CA GLU A 156 1.16 6.48 -25.23
C GLU A 156 1.36 6.92 -23.78
N ALA A 157 0.68 7.98 -23.38
CA ALA A 157 0.76 8.49 -22.03
C ALA A 157 0.16 7.50 -20.99
N ALA A 158 -0.86 6.75 -21.37
CA ALA A 158 -1.46 5.71 -20.51
C ALA A 158 -0.49 4.54 -20.29
N ILE A 159 0.17 4.06 -21.35
CA ILE A 159 1.19 3.00 -21.27
C ILE A 159 2.39 3.47 -20.45
N THR A 160 2.90 4.66 -20.68
CA THR A 160 4.03 5.23 -19.92
C THR A 160 3.69 5.34 -18.43
N ARG A 161 2.46 5.74 -18.08
CA ARG A 161 2.00 5.78 -16.69
C ARG A 161 1.89 4.40 -16.07
N PHE A 162 1.41 3.42 -16.82
CA PHE A 162 1.34 2.03 -16.40
C PHE A 162 2.73 1.46 -16.10
N GLU A 163 3.68 1.67 -17.02
CA GLU A 163 5.10 1.31 -16.84
C GLU A 163 5.68 1.93 -15.56
N GLY A 164 5.47 3.23 -15.36
CA GLY A 164 5.95 3.95 -14.17
C GLY A 164 5.31 3.48 -12.87
N ARG A 165 4.04 3.05 -12.87
CA ARG A 165 3.36 2.52 -11.68
C ARG A 165 3.85 1.12 -11.30
N ILE A 166 4.10 0.26 -12.26
CA ILE A 166 4.59 -1.10 -12.03
C ILE A 166 6.09 -1.12 -11.73
N GLY A 167 6.88 -0.29 -12.43
CA GLY A 167 8.32 -0.16 -12.21
C GLY A 167 9.13 -1.43 -12.48
N SER A 168 8.69 -2.26 -13.44
CA SER A 168 9.37 -3.50 -13.83
C SER A 168 10.10 -3.34 -15.15
N THR A 169 11.38 -3.74 -15.19
CA THR A 169 12.24 -3.65 -16.37
C THR A 169 11.68 -4.50 -17.54
N ASN A 170 11.13 -5.66 -17.24
CA ASN A 170 10.56 -6.56 -18.25
C ASN A 170 9.34 -5.94 -18.93
N LEU A 171 8.52 -5.20 -18.18
CA LEU A 171 7.37 -4.50 -18.72
C LEU A 171 7.81 -3.33 -19.60
N SER A 172 8.86 -2.62 -19.23
CA SER A 172 9.41 -1.49 -19.98
C SER A 172 9.78 -1.87 -21.43
N GLU A 173 10.38 -3.03 -21.62
CA GLU A 173 10.73 -3.52 -22.95
C GLU A 173 9.48 -3.77 -23.82
N VAL A 174 8.45 -4.36 -23.23
CA VAL A 174 7.19 -4.65 -23.93
C VAL A 174 6.40 -3.37 -24.22
N CYS A 175 6.32 -2.46 -23.26
CA CYS A 175 5.65 -1.16 -23.44
C CYS A 175 6.30 -0.33 -24.57
N ARG A 176 7.63 -0.34 -24.68
CA ARG A 176 8.34 0.32 -25.80
C ARG A 176 7.99 -0.30 -27.15
N GLY A 177 7.83 -1.64 -27.22
CA GLY A 177 7.35 -2.30 -28.42
C GLY A 177 5.94 -1.86 -28.84
N PHE A 178 5.05 -1.56 -27.87
CA PHE A 178 3.69 -1.07 -28.16
C PHE A 178 3.65 0.40 -28.63
N ILE A 179 4.57 1.22 -28.17
CA ILE A 179 4.65 2.65 -28.56
C ILE A 179 5.21 2.80 -30.00
N GLN A 180 5.98 1.82 -30.46
CA GLN A 180 6.62 1.84 -31.81
C GLN A 180 5.74 1.22 -32.91
N MET A 181 4.59 0.64 -32.56
CA MET A 181 3.60 0.12 -33.52
C MET A 181 2.55 1.19 -33.87
#